data_fe3223ca645e444db8dddf67ceb80875
#
_entry.id   fe3223ca645e444db8dddf67ceb80875
#
_cell.length_a   1.000
_cell.length_b   1.000
_cell.length_c   1.000
_cell.angle_alpha   90.00
_cell.angle_beta   90.00
_cell.angle_gamma   90.00
#
_symmetry.space_group_name_H-M   'P 1'
#
loop_
_entity.id
_entity.type
_entity.pdbx_description
1 polymer ?
#
loop_
_entity_poly.entity_id
_entity_poly.type
_entity_poly.pdbx_seq_one_letter_code
_entity_poly.pdbx_strand_id
1 'polypeptide(L)'
;MDQMKIGFFIAEMRKQHKLTQREFADILGISDKTVSKWECGKGMPEVSLMLPVCEVLEINLNELFSGEKLTDADYKKKAEENMMSLIRETENMKKNIVGGGVLGQVCNIDINVEEVHKTNTEFWSTIGSEFLGTTVLPSWGGYLPSEDKLNLLGDLIGKRVLEIGCGNGGSLKYVSELGATDLWGVDISANQIERAKSFLEAQGIRAELVCAPMEADCGLPDEYFDMVYSVYGIGWTTDLDSTVRRVHSYLKKGGVFVFGWSHPIHKCVSLENNQLIFSNSYFNEEWYRADMGDKEIMLSNRMLSTYINALAYNGFVIEELIEETDKERAMESKDDFGRKALMLPTAFIIKARK
;
A
#
# COMPACT_ATOMS: atom_id res chain seq x y z
N MET A 1 -22.41 -7.68 -17.63
CA MET A 1 -23.39 -8.79 -17.74
C MET A 1 -24.82 -8.25 -17.68
N ASP A 2 -25.75 -8.83 -18.45
CA ASP A 2 -27.17 -8.43 -18.45
C ASP A 2 -27.93 -9.26 -17.39
N GLN A 3 -28.12 -8.68 -16.20
CA GLN A 3 -28.80 -9.35 -15.08
C GLN A 3 -30.26 -9.74 -15.39
N MET A 4 -30.95 -8.96 -16.23
CA MET A 4 -32.31 -9.28 -16.65
C MET A 4 -32.33 -10.52 -17.53
N LYS A 5 -31.44 -10.58 -18.51
CA LYS A 5 -31.32 -11.76 -19.40
C LYS A 5 -30.97 -13.03 -18.63
N ILE A 6 -30.02 -12.93 -17.71
CA ILE A 6 -29.63 -14.04 -16.83
C ILE A 6 -30.80 -14.49 -15.94
N GLY A 7 -31.49 -13.54 -15.33
CA GLY A 7 -32.65 -13.85 -14.49
C GLY A 7 -33.77 -14.56 -15.24
N PHE A 8 -34.10 -14.09 -16.44
CA PHE A 8 -35.07 -14.78 -17.30
C PHE A 8 -34.63 -16.20 -17.69
N PHE A 9 -33.34 -16.37 -17.98
CA PHE A 9 -32.79 -17.69 -18.31
C PHE A 9 -32.84 -18.66 -17.13
N ILE A 10 -32.51 -18.21 -15.91
CA ILE A 10 -32.69 -19.00 -14.70
C ILE A 10 -34.16 -19.44 -14.54
N ALA A 11 -35.11 -18.51 -14.72
CA ALA A 11 -36.53 -18.79 -14.61
C ALA A 11 -37.00 -19.80 -15.67
N GLU A 12 -36.49 -19.67 -16.88
CA GLU A 12 -36.81 -20.62 -18.00
C GLU A 12 -36.28 -22.02 -17.69
N MET A 13 -35.00 -22.14 -17.35
CA MET A 13 -34.38 -23.43 -17.05
C MET A 13 -35.02 -24.11 -15.84
N ARG A 14 -35.31 -23.36 -14.77
CA ARG A 14 -36.03 -23.86 -13.60
C ARG A 14 -37.41 -24.47 -14.01
N LYS A 15 -38.18 -23.74 -14.87
CA LYS A 15 -39.47 -24.23 -15.36
C LYS A 15 -39.34 -25.46 -16.24
N GLN A 16 -38.28 -25.56 -17.05
CA GLN A 16 -38.00 -26.77 -17.84
C GLN A 16 -37.76 -27.98 -16.95
N HIS A 17 -37.09 -27.78 -15.79
CA HIS A 17 -36.92 -28.80 -14.76
C HIS A 17 -38.17 -28.99 -13.86
N LYS A 18 -39.31 -28.35 -14.18
CA LYS A 18 -40.57 -28.41 -13.47
C LYS A 18 -40.50 -28.04 -11.98
N LEU A 19 -39.53 -27.25 -11.60
CA LEU A 19 -39.36 -26.76 -10.22
C LEU A 19 -40.14 -25.44 -10.00
N THR A 20 -40.80 -25.31 -8.85
CA THR A 20 -41.27 -24.02 -8.35
C THR A 20 -40.11 -23.20 -7.80
N GLN A 21 -40.28 -21.87 -7.64
CA GLN A 21 -39.25 -21.02 -7.00
C GLN A 21 -38.90 -21.52 -5.60
N ARG A 22 -39.87 -22.03 -4.87
CA ARG A 22 -39.68 -22.56 -3.51
C ARG A 22 -38.84 -23.85 -3.53
N GLU A 23 -39.20 -24.82 -4.35
CA GLU A 23 -38.46 -26.08 -4.46
C GLU A 23 -37.02 -25.85 -4.92
N PHE A 24 -36.81 -24.95 -5.88
CA PHE A 24 -35.46 -24.57 -6.31
C PHE A 24 -34.67 -23.88 -5.19
N ALA A 25 -35.32 -23.01 -4.41
CA ALA A 25 -34.72 -22.37 -3.25
C ALA A 25 -34.37 -23.40 -2.15
N ASP A 26 -35.26 -24.33 -1.87
CA ASP A 26 -35.06 -25.41 -0.87
C ASP A 26 -33.83 -26.26 -1.23
N ILE A 27 -33.69 -26.62 -2.52
CA ILE A 27 -32.52 -27.38 -3.01
C ILE A 27 -31.20 -26.61 -2.79
N LEU A 28 -31.23 -25.30 -3.02
CA LEU A 28 -30.05 -24.44 -2.89
C LEU A 28 -29.78 -23.96 -1.45
N GLY A 29 -30.68 -24.26 -0.49
CA GLY A 29 -30.57 -23.81 0.90
C GLY A 29 -30.79 -22.31 1.09
N ILE A 30 -31.59 -21.66 0.23
CA ILE A 30 -31.84 -20.21 0.24
C ILE A 30 -33.36 -19.91 0.33
N SER A 31 -33.72 -18.62 0.38
CA SER A 31 -35.14 -18.23 0.37
C SER A 31 -35.72 -18.13 -1.04
N ASP A 32 -37.02 -18.46 -1.20
CA ASP A 32 -37.77 -18.24 -2.43
C ASP A 32 -37.75 -16.77 -2.90
N LYS A 33 -37.69 -15.84 -1.97
CA LYS A 33 -37.53 -14.40 -2.26
C LYS A 33 -36.19 -14.11 -2.94
N THR A 34 -35.14 -14.85 -2.61
CA THR A 34 -33.82 -14.72 -3.25
C THR A 34 -33.88 -15.18 -4.70
N VAL A 35 -34.49 -16.33 -4.96
CA VAL A 35 -34.73 -16.83 -6.32
C VAL A 35 -35.57 -15.85 -7.13
N SER A 36 -36.65 -15.33 -6.54
CA SER A 36 -37.50 -14.31 -7.17
C SER A 36 -36.74 -13.04 -7.55
N LYS A 37 -35.81 -12.58 -6.72
CA LYS A 37 -34.94 -11.44 -7.05
C LYS A 37 -34.05 -11.72 -8.26
N TRP A 38 -33.44 -12.91 -8.33
CA TRP A 38 -32.63 -13.28 -9.47
C TRP A 38 -33.46 -13.33 -10.76
N GLU A 39 -34.61 -13.99 -10.74
CA GLU A 39 -35.48 -14.12 -11.90
C GLU A 39 -36.08 -12.80 -12.39
N CYS A 40 -36.15 -11.80 -11.52
CA CYS A 40 -36.58 -10.43 -11.87
C CYS A 40 -35.39 -9.52 -12.24
N GLY A 41 -34.17 -10.03 -12.36
CA GLY A 41 -32.99 -9.24 -12.68
C GLY A 41 -32.59 -8.20 -11.61
N LYS A 42 -33.06 -8.37 -10.36
CA LYS A 42 -32.75 -7.51 -9.22
C LYS A 42 -31.57 -7.97 -8.39
N GLY A 43 -30.84 -8.95 -8.87
CA GLY A 43 -29.67 -9.55 -8.27
C GLY A 43 -29.21 -10.77 -9.05
N MET A 44 -28.04 -11.30 -8.67
CA MET A 44 -27.46 -12.51 -9.23
C MET A 44 -27.15 -13.52 -8.12
N PRO A 45 -27.02 -14.82 -8.44
CA PRO A 45 -26.47 -15.78 -7.51
C PRO A 45 -25.08 -15.33 -7.03
N GLU A 46 -24.83 -15.47 -5.73
CA GLU A 46 -23.49 -15.32 -5.17
C GLU A 46 -22.54 -16.37 -5.74
N VAL A 47 -21.23 -16.08 -5.74
CA VAL A 47 -20.21 -16.98 -6.33
C VAL A 47 -20.31 -18.40 -5.78
N SER A 48 -20.58 -18.54 -4.48
CA SER A 48 -20.78 -19.84 -3.80
C SER A 48 -21.98 -20.64 -4.30
N LEU A 49 -22.98 -19.96 -4.87
CA LEU A 49 -24.22 -20.57 -5.37
C LEU A 49 -24.22 -20.79 -6.89
N MET A 50 -23.25 -20.22 -7.62
CA MET A 50 -23.25 -20.30 -9.09
C MET A 50 -23.10 -21.75 -9.59
N LEU A 51 -22.18 -22.53 -9.01
CA LEU A 51 -22.03 -23.94 -9.37
C LEU A 51 -23.25 -24.79 -8.96
N PRO A 52 -23.77 -24.68 -7.72
CA PRO A 52 -25.03 -25.35 -7.35
C PRO A 52 -26.21 -25.02 -8.27
N VAL A 53 -26.36 -23.74 -8.67
CA VAL A 53 -27.39 -23.33 -9.65
C VAL A 53 -27.18 -24.03 -10.99
N CYS A 54 -25.94 -24.06 -11.49
CA CYS A 54 -25.62 -24.73 -12.74
C CYS A 54 -25.90 -26.23 -12.69
N GLU A 55 -25.56 -26.89 -11.59
CA GLU A 55 -25.81 -28.31 -11.38
C GLU A 55 -27.30 -28.63 -11.37
N VAL A 56 -28.12 -27.91 -10.62
CA VAL A 56 -29.58 -28.14 -10.53
C VAL A 56 -30.29 -27.84 -11.85
N LEU A 57 -29.83 -26.87 -12.61
CA LEU A 57 -30.44 -26.45 -13.87
C LEU A 57 -29.83 -27.14 -15.11
N GLU A 58 -28.85 -28.02 -14.91
CA GLU A 58 -28.10 -28.73 -15.98
C GLU A 58 -27.59 -27.77 -17.06
N ILE A 59 -26.97 -26.65 -16.61
CA ILE A 59 -26.31 -25.61 -17.44
C ILE A 59 -24.87 -25.46 -17.02
N ASN A 60 -24.05 -24.87 -17.88
CA ASN A 60 -22.71 -24.49 -17.49
C ASN A 60 -22.61 -22.99 -17.16
N LEU A 61 -21.48 -22.56 -16.53
CA LEU A 61 -21.28 -21.18 -16.13
C LEU A 61 -21.35 -20.19 -17.30
N ASN A 62 -20.87 -20.56 -18.49
CA ASN A 62 -20.92 -19.70 -19.66
C ASN A 62 -22.36 -19.50 -20.17
N GLU A 63 -23.19 -20.50 -20.10
CA GLU A 63 -24.63 -20.41 -20.41
C GLU A 63 -25.34 -19.54 -19.36
N LEU A 64 -25.03 -19.74 -18.08
CA LEU A 64 -25.57 -18.89 -17.00
C LEU A 64 -25.25 -17.43 -17.25
N PHE A 65 -23.99 -17.09 -17.49
CA PHE A 65 -23.56 -15.70 -17.73
C PHE A 65 -24.00 -15.12 -19.06
N SER A 66 -24.21 -15.96 -20.08
CA SER A 66 -24.76 -15.54 -21.38
C SER A 66 -26.28 -15.35 -21.34
N GLY A 67 -26.95 -15.96 -20.33
CA GLY A 67 -28.40 -15.98 -20.21
C GLY A 67 -29.08 -16.71 -21.36
N GLU A 68 -28.44 -17.74 -21.93
CA GLU A 68 -28.93 -18.55 -23.03
C GLU A 68 -28.17 -19.88 -23.16
N LYS A 69 -28.81 -20.92 -23.74
CA LYS A 69 -28.09 -22.15 -24.12
C LYS A 69 -27.11 -21.86 -25.27
N LEU A 70 -25.89 -22.39 -25.17
CA LEU A 70 -24.84 -22.20 -26.14
C LEU A 70 -24.71 -23.42 -27.07
N THR A 71 -24.53 -23.17 -28.37
CA THR A 71 -24.13 -24.22 -29.32
C THR A 71 -22.61 -24.40 -29.27
N ASP A 72 -22.12 -25.58 -29.67
CA ASP A 72 -20.67 -25.85 -29.72
C ASP A 72 -19.89 -24.84 -30.55
N ALA A 73 -20.50 -24.28 -31.58
CA ALA A 73 -19.86 -23.23 -32.42
C ALA A 73 -19.73 -21.88 -31.72
N ASP A 74 -20.66 -21.54 -30.83
CA ASP A 74 -20.70 -20.27 -30.13
C ASP A 74 -19.92 -20.30 -28.81
N TYR A 75 -19.65 -21.50 -28.30
CA TYR A 75 -19.12 -21.69 -26.95
C TYR A 75 -17.81 -20.94 -26.70
N LYS A 76 -16.83 -21.07 -27.60
CA LYS A 76 -15.52 -20.45 -27.44
C LYS A 76 -15.62 -18.91 -27.43
N LYS A 77 -16.38 -18.36 -28.36
CA LYS A 77 -16.58 -16.91 -28.47
C LYS A 77 -17.28 -16.35 -27.24
N LYS A 78 -18.34 -17.02 -26.78
CA LYS A 78 -19.09 -16.59 -25.58
C LYS A 78 -18.29 -16.75 -24.30
N ALA A 79 -17.45 -17.79 -24.18
CA ALA A 79 -16.55 -17.95 -23.04
C ALA A 79 -15.56 -16.79 -22.94
N GLU A 80 -14.97 -16.34 -24.06
CA GLU A 80 -14.08 -15.19 -24.11
C GLU A 80 -14.84 -13.89 -23.77
N GLU A 81 -16.03 -13.66 -24.34
CA GLU A 81 -16.87 -12.49 -24.05
C GLU A 81 -17.28 -12.43 -22.56
N ASN A 82 -17.67 -13.54 -21.97
CA ASN A 82 -18.04 -13.63 -20.56
C ASN A 82 -16.85 -13.37 -19.64
N MET A 83 -15.67 -13.94 -19.96
CA MET A 83 -14.44 -13.69 -19.22
C MET A 83 -14.06 -12.23 -19.25
N MET A 84 -14.11 -11.58 -20.42
CA MET A 84 -13.85 -10.15 -20.57
C MET A 84 -14.86 -9.28 -19.83
N SER A 85 -16.14 -9.70 -19.79
CA SER A 85 -17.17 -8.99 -19.03
C SER A 85 -16.94 -9.10 -17.52
N LEU A 86 -16.59 -10.29 -17.02
CA LEU A 86 -16.24 -10.50 -15.61
C LEU A 86 -15.04 -9.65 -15.20
N ILE A 87 -14.00 -9.59 -16.02
CA ILE A 87 -12.82 -8.74 -15.79
C ILE A 87 -13.25 -7.28 -15.69
N ARG A 88 -14.05 -6.76 -16.65
CA ARG A 88 -14.54 -5.38 -16.64
C ARG A 88 -15.44 -5.06 -15.42
N GLU A 89 -16.30 -5.99 -15.01
CA GLU A 89 -17.15 -5.79 -13.82
C GLU A 89 -16.33 -5.80 -12.54
N THR A 90 -15.31 -6.67 -12.44
CA THR A 90 -14.36 -6.68 -11.33
C THR A 90 -13.59 -5.35 -11.27
N GLU A 91 -13.19 -4.80 -12.42
CA GLU A 91 -12.57 -3.48 -12.52
C GLU A 91 -13.53 -2.35 -12.11
N ASN A 92 -14.81 -2.42 -12.51
CA ASN A 92 -15.82 -1.42 -12.14
C ASN A 92 -16.23 -1.52 -10.65
N MET A 93 -16.28 -2.73 -10.08
CA MET A 93 -16.49 -2.90 -8.63
C MET A 93 -15.33 -2.28 -7.83
N LYS A 94 -14.10 -2.45 -8.29
CA LYS A 94 -12.93 -1.76 -7.71
C LYS A 94 -13.07 -0.24 -7.74
N LYS A 95 -13.69 0.35 -8.77
CA LYS A 95 -13.95 1.79 -8.87
C LYS A 95 -15.03 2.30 -7.90
N ASN A 96 -16.00 1.48 -7.52
CA ASN A 96 -17.13 1.88 -6.68
C ASN A 96 -16.89 1.67 -5.17
N ILE A 97 -15.78 1.05 -4.76
CA ILE A 97 -15.40 0.84 -3.35
C ILE A 97 -14.58 2.02 -2.80
N VAL A 98 -14.36 3.07 -3.59
CA VAL A 98 -13.59 4.25 -3.19
C VAL A 98 -14.44 5.22 -2.41
N GLY A 99 -14.64 4.90 -1.13
CA GLY A 99 -15.14 5.83 -0.11
C GLY A 99 -14.24 5.75 1.11
N GLY A 100 -13.21 6.60 1.18
CA GLY A 100 -12.45 6.87 2.40
C GLY A 100 -11.26 5.93 2.67
N GLY A 101 -10.17 6.15 2.00
CA GLY A 101 -8.85 5.54 2.23
C GLY A 101 -8.10 5.42 0.92
N VAL A 102 -6.82 5.74 0.92
CA VAL A 102 -5.95 5.64 -0.27
C VAL A 102 -5.90 4.19 -0.74
N LEU A 103 -6.88 3.78 -1.54
CA LEU A 103 -6.87 2.52 -2.27
C LEU A 103 -6.49 2.85 -3.72
N GLY A 104 -5.18 2.82 -3.99
CA GLY A 104 -4.66 2.92 -5.34
C GLY A 104 -5.18 1.77 -6.22
N GLN A 105 -5.50 2.08 -7.47
CA GLN A 105 -5.74 1.03 -8.47
C GLN A 105 -4.45 0.22 -8.62
N VAL A 106 -4.48 -1.05 -8.22
CA VAL A 106 -3.39 -1.98 -8.51
C VAL A 106 -3.49 -2.31 -10.00
N CYS A 107 -2.72 -1.61 -10.81
CA CYS A 107 -2.46 -2.01 -12.18
C CYS A 107 -1.08 -2.67 -12.19
N ASN A 108 -0.94 -3.87 -12.76
CA ASN A 108 0.35 -4.39 -13.21
C ASN A 108 0.90 -3.41 -14.24
N ILE A 109 1.78 -2.52 -13.80
CA ILE A 109 2.42 -1.54 -14.67
C ILE A 109 3.84 -2.04 -14.89
N ASP A 110 4.22 -2.26 -16.13
CA ASP A 110 5.62 -2.26 -16.51
C ASP A 110 6.15 -0.87 -16.13
N ILE A 111 6.95 -0.80 -15.05
CA ILE A 111 7.37 0.48 -14.51
C ILE A 111 8.39 1.14 -15.42
N ASN A 112 8.10 2.38 -15.78
CA ASN A 112 9.11 3.32 -16.21
C ASN A 112 9.62 4.08 -14.97
N VAL A 113 10.86 3.79 -14.55
CA VAL A 113 11.47 4.42 -13.37
C VAL A 113 11.50 5.95 -13.48
N GLU A 114 11.74 6.50 -14.66
CA GLU A 114 11.73 7.95 -14.90
C GLU A 114 10.33 8.54 -14.65
N GLU A 115 9.28 7.83 -15.07
CA GLU A 115 7.89 8.24 -14.81
C GLU A 115 7.56 8.22 -13.33
N VAL A 116 7.98 7.17 -12.60
CA VAL A 116 7.80 7.07 -11.14
C VAL A 116 8.49 8.24 -10.45
N HIS A 117 9.75 8.49 -10.77
CA HIS A 117 10.51 9.61 -10.19
C HIS A 117 9.84 10.95 -10.50
N LYS A 118 9.41 11.17 -11.73
CA LYS A 118 8.75 12.41 -12.13
C LYS A 118 7.45 12.62 -11.35
N THR A 119 6.55 11.64 -11.35
CA THR A 119 5.25 11.71 -10.68
C THR A 119 5.43 11.98 -9.17
N ASN A 120 6.30 11.22 -8.52
CA ASN A 120 6.53 11.38 -7.10
C ASN A 120 7.26 12.69 -6.76
N THR A 121 8.17 13.18 -7.59
CA THR A 121 8.82 14.48 -7.42
C THR A 121 7.80 15.62 -7.57
N GLU A 122 6.90 15.57 -8.54
CA GLU A 122 5.81 16.54 -8.71
C GLU A 122 4.91 16.59 -7.46
N PHE A 123 4.53 15.42 -6.91
CA PHE A 123 3.79 15.33 -5.66
C PHE A 123 4.54 16.02 -4.51
N TRP A 124 5.77 15.59 -4.22
CA TRP A 124 6.55 16.10 -3.10
C TRP A 124 6.92 17.59 -3.23
N SER A 125 7.06 18.10 -4.45
CA SER A 125 7.32 19.50 -4.71
C SER A 125 6.17 20.42 -4.29
N THR A 126 4.94 19.90 -4.18
CA THR A 126 3.73 20.65 -3.82
C THR A 126 3.33 20.51 -2.35
N ILE A 127 3.83 19.47 -1.66
CA ILE A 127 3.46 19.19 -0.27
C ILE A 127 4.08 20.20 0.68
N GLY A 128 3.27 20.70 1.61
CA GLY A 128 3.69 21.60 2.68
C GLY A 128 4.37 20.89 3.84
N SER A 129 4.68 21.65 4.90
CA SER A 129 5.39 21.19 6.10
C SER A 129 4.53 20.36 7.07
N GLU A 130 3.27 20.12 6.77
CA GLU A 130 2.33 19.44 7.67
C GLU A 130 2.14 17.95 7.34
N PHE A 131 2.85 17.43 6.33
CA PHE A 131 2.74 16.05 5.93
C PHE A 131 3.56 15.11 6.84
N LEU A 132 3.12 13.85 6.98
CA LEU A 132 3.85 12.80 7.70
C LEU A 132 5.31 12.73 7.19
N GLY A 133 6.28 12.72 8.12
CA GLY A 133 7.70 12.70 7.79
C GLY A 133 8.35 14.09 7.62
N THR A 134 7.58 15.18 7.62
CA THR A 134 8.13 16.55 7.53
C THR A 134 8.16 17.29 8.88
N THR A 135 7.78 16.63 9.96
CA THR A 135 7.78 17.17 11.33
C THR A 135 9.19 17.18 11.91
N VAL A 136 9.46 18.10 12.84
CA VAL A 136 10.76 18.16 13.52
C VAL A 136 10.98 16.89 14.35
N LEU A 137 10.05 16.54 15.23
CA LEU A 137 10.10 15.27 15.95
C LEU A 137 9.81 14.14 14.94
N PRO A 138 10.75 13.19 14.74
CA PRO A 138 10.53 12.08 13.81
C PRO A 138 9.28 11.27 14.13
N SER A 139 8.39 11.21 13.16
CA SER A 139 7.20 10.35 13.17
C SER A 139 7.43 9.19 12.19
N TRP A 140 7.74 8.03 12.72
CA TRP A 140 8.14 6.84 11.93
C TRP A 140 7.02 6.28 11.04
N GLY A 141 5.81 6.77 11.20
CA GLY A 141 4.65 6.45 10.36
C GLY A 141 3.43 6.01 11.13
N GLY A 142 2.29 6.12 10.49
CA GLY A 142 1.00 5.71 11.01
C GLY A 142 0.75 6.14 12.46
N TYR A 143 0.40 5.19 13.29
CA TYR A 143 0.20 5.37 14.72
C TYR A 143 1.35 4.74 15.54
N LEU A 144 2.55 4.59 14.98
CA LEU A 144 3.73 4.22 15.75
C LEU A 144 4.01 5.28 16.82
N PRO A 145 4.60 4.89 17.97
CA PRO A 145 5.13 5.86 18.92
C PRO A 145 6.19 6.76 18.26
N SER A 146 6.28 7.99 18.70
CA SER A 146 7.26 8.96 18.20
C SER A 146 8.67 8.69 18.74
N GLU A 147 9.67 9.32 18.13
CA GLU A 147 11.09 9.10 18.49
C GLU A 147 11.41 9.42 19.94
N ASP A 148 10.78 10.44 20.54
CA ASP A 148 10.96 10.79 21.96
C ASP A 148 10.50 9.69 22.94
N LYS A 149 9.60 8.80 22.50
CA LYS A 149 9.16 7.61 23.24
C LYS A 149 10.04 6.39 22.96
N LEU A 150 10.46 6.21 21.71
CA LEU A 150 11.20 5.03 21.26
C LEU A 150 12.72 5.13 21.46
N ASN A 151 13.29 6.36 21.36
CA ASN A 151 14.72 6.63 21.46
C ASN A 151 15.59 5.72 20.57
N LEU A 152 15.16 5.52 19.31
CA LEU A 152 15.84 4.62 18.36
C LEU A 152 17.14 5.21 17.84
N LEU A 153 17.20 6.54 17.71
CA LEU A 153 18.39 7.26 17.26
C LEU A 153 19.48 7.31 18.34
N GLY A 154 19.09 7.19 19.62
CA GLY A 154 20.03 7.09 20.74
C GLY A 154 20.92 8.32 20.93
N ASP A 155 22.17 8.10 21.36
CA ASP A 155 23.15 9.17 21.58
C ASP A 155 23.83 9.55 20.26
N LEU A 156 23.59 10.80 19.83
CA LEU A 156 24.14 11.38 18.60
C LEU A 156 25.26 12.39 18.83
N ILE A 157 25.73 12.59 20.06
CA ILE A 157 26.78 13.57 20.36
C ILE A 157 28.02 13.26 19.52
N GLY A 158 28.41 14.23 18.69
CA GLY A 158 29.59 14.15 17.82
C GLY A 158 29.45 13.19 16.63
N LYS A 159 28.26 12.66 16.35
CA LYS A 159 28.01 11.70 15.27
C LYS A 159 27.82 12.39 13.91
N ARG A 160 28.13 11.63 12.85
CA ARG A 160 27.86 11.94 11.46
C ARG A 160 26.60 11.20 11.05
N VAL A 161 25.61 11.93 10.61
CA VAL A 161 24.25 11.40 10.40
C VAL A 161 23.77 11.73 9.00
N LEU A 162 23.17 10.75 8.32
CA LEU A 162 22.54 10.91 7.01
C LEU A 162 21.04 10.57 7.11
N GLU A 163 20.19 11.43 6.59
CA GLU A 163 18.80 11.13 6.33
C GLU A 163 18.56 10.89 4.84
N ILE A 164 17.99 9.72 4.47
CA ILE A 164 17.51 9.47 3.12
C ILE A 164 16.00 9.71 3.04
N GLY A 165 15.57 10.53 2.06
CA GLY A 165 14.22 11.09 2.00
C GLY A 165 14.04 12.20 3.05
N CYS A 166 14.98 13.16 3.11
CA CYS A 166 15.05 14.17 4.18
C CYS A 166 13.95 15.26 4.11
N GLY A 167 13.20 15.30 3.02
CA GLY A 167 12.13 16.28 2.83
C GLY A 167 12.60 17.72 3.11
N ASN A 168 11.84 18.44 3.93
CA ASN A 168 12.12 19.83 4.31
C ASN A 168 13.15 19.99 5.45
N GLY A 169 13.84 18.92 5.86
CA GLY A 169 14.90 18.95 6.88
C GLY A 169 14.42 19.01 8.33
N GLY A 170 13.13 18.78 8.60
CA GLY A 170 12.58 18.84 9.97
C GLY A 170 13.31 17.92 10.94
N SER A 171 13.47 16.64 10.58
CA SER A 171 14.17 15.64 11.41
C SER A 171 15.69 15.87 11.49
N LEU A 172 16.32 16.51 10.49
CA LEU A 172 17.72 16.93 10.58
C LEU A 172 17.92 17.98 11.70
N LYS A 173 16.95 18.88 11.89
CA LYS A 173 16.97 19.79 13.06
C LYS A 173 16.91 18.99 14.36
N TYR A 174 16.04 18.01 14.48
CA TYR A 174 15.92 17.19 15.68
C TYR A 174 17.22 16.46 16.02
N VAL A 175 17.86 15.79 15.05
CA VAL A 175 19.14 15.10 15.32
C VAL A 175 20.29 16.08 15.61
N SER A 176 20.24 17.32 15.10
CA SER A 176 21.17 18.42 15.49
C SER A 176 20.99 18.74 16.97
N GLU A 177 19.77 18.83 17.46
CA GLU A 177 19.46 19.09 18.88
C GLU A 177 19.91 17.95 19.81
N LEU A 178 20.00 16.72 19.30
CA LEU A 178 20.60 15.56 19.97
C LEU A 178 22.14 15.55 19.91
N GLY A 179 22.76 16.56 19.35
CA GLY A 179 24.22 16.72 19.33
C GLY A 179 24.96 16.13 18.13
N ALA A 180 24.25 15.72 17.08
CA ALA A 180 24.89 15.35 15.82
C ALA A 180 25.63 16.57 15.23
N THR A 181 26.86 16.37 14.72
CA THR A 181 27.76 17.46 14.33
C THR A 181 27.96 17.56 12.82
N ASP A 182 27.71 16.50 12.09
CA ASP A 182 27.85 16.46 10.63
C ASP A 182 26.58 15.85 10.04
N LEU A 183 25.76 16.71 9.43
CA LEU A 183 24.41 16.41 9.01
C LEU A 183 24.33 16.37 7.49
N TRP A 184 23.78 15.31 6.97
CA TRP A 184 23.56 15.11 5.54
C TRP A 184 22.11 14.73 5.27
N GLY A 185 21.59 15.17 4.11
CA GLY A 185 20.25 14.83 3.67
C GLY A 185 20.21 14.54 2.16
N VAL A 186 19.47 13.51 1.78
CA VAL A 186 19.18 13.18 0.37
C VAL A 186 17.69 13.23 0.16
N ASP A 187 17.23 13.92 -0.88
CA ASP A 187 15.84 13.89 -1.32
C ASP A 187 15.75 14.04 -2.85
N ILE A 188 14.77 13.40 -3.47
CA ILE A 188 14.56 13.46 -4.91
C ILE A 188 14.00 14.82 -5.37
N SER A 189 13.30 15.55 -4.50
CA SER A 189 12.64 16.81 -4.82
C SER A 189 13.56 18.00 -4.58
N ALA A 190 13.95 18.69 -5.65
CA ALA A 190 14.74 19.92 -5.56
C ALA A 190 14.03 20.99 -4.71
N ASN A 191 12.69 21.04 -4.75
CA ASN A 191 11.91 21.97 -3.93
C ASN A 191 12.02 21.64 -2.44
N GLN A 192 11.99 20.35 -2.06
CA GLN A 192 12.20 19.96 -0.67
C GLN A 192 13.62 20.29 -0.19
N ILE A 193 14.63 20.06 -1.01
CA ILE A 193 16.03 20.42 -0.73
C ILE A 193 16.18 21.94 -0.49
N GLU A 194 15.58 22.77 -1.31
CA GLU A 194 15.62 24.23 -1.12
C GLU A 194 14.90 24.67 0.16
N ARG A 195 13.79 24.04 0.49
CA ARG A 195 13.07 24.26 1.75
C ARG A 195 13.90 23.82 2.94
N ALA A 196 14.52 22.63 2.88
CA ALA A 196 15.40 22.12 3.93
C ALA A 196 16.57 23.08 4.18
N LYS A 197 17.23 23.55 3.11
CA LYS A 197 18.31 24.48 3.18
C LYS A 197 17.86 25.77 3.88
N SER A 198 16.80 26.41 3.40
CA SER A 198 16.27 27.64 3.97
C SER A 198 15.86 27.47 5.43
N PHE A 199 15.22 26.34 5.77
CA PHE A 199 14.77 26.04 7.12
C PHE A 199 15.94 25.85 8.09
N LEU A 200 16.94 25.03 7.72
CA LEU A 200 18.10 24.76 8.57
C LEU A 200 19.01 25.97 8.74
N GLU A 201 19.27 26.75 7.67
CA GLU A 201 20.03 27.99 7.71
C GLU A 201 19.38 29.01 8.65
N ALA A 202 18.05 29.15 8.62
CA ALA A 202 17.31 30.04 9.54
C ALA A 202 17.44 29.61 11.02
N GLN A 203 17.78 28.37 11.29
CA GLN A 203 18.06 27.83 12.64
C GLN A 203 19.56 27.84 12.98
N GLY A 204 20.42 28.34 12.09
CA GLY A 204 21.88 28.30 12.27
C GLY A 204 22.50 26.90 12.15
N ILE A 205 21.78 25.96 11.54
CA ILE A 205 22.21 24.57 11.36
C ILE A 205 22.82 24.42 9.98
N ARG A 206 24.02 23.83 9.89
CA ARG A 206 24.65 23.46 8.62
C ARG A 206 24.39 22.01 8.31
N ALA A 207 23.97 21.72 7.10
CA ALA A 207 23.81 20.37 6.58
C ALA A 207 24.24 20.32 5.09
N GLU A 208 24.80 19.21 4.69
CA GLU A 208 25.07 18.91 3.28
C GLU A 208 23.82 18.23 2.69
N LEU A 209 23.23 18.88 1.67
CA LEU A 209 21.96 18.45 1.08
C LEU A 209 22.15 18.07 -0.39
N VAL A 210 21.73 16.87 -0.76
CA VAL A 210 21.88 16.30 -2.11
C VAL A 210 20.52 16.02 -2.72
N CYS A 211 20.28 16.56 -3.93
CA CYS A 211 19.08 16.29 -4.69
C CYS A 211 19.31 15.08 -5.60
N ALA A 212 18.84 13.89 -5.17
CA ALA A 212 18.99 12.63 -5.93
C ALA A 212 17.98 11.57 -5.45
N PRO A 213 17.64 10.57 -6.29
CA PRO A 213 16.95 9.36 -5.83
C PRO A 213 17.83 8.58 -4.86
N MET A 214 17.23 8.01 -3.80
CA MET A 214 17.99 7.34 -2.74
C MET A 214 18.66 6.02 -3.18
N GLU A 215 18.20 5.40 -4.25
CA GLU A 215 18.81 4.22 -4.86
C GLU A 215 19.98 4.53 -5.79
N ALA A 216 20.10 5.77 -6.21
CA ALA A 216 21.19 6.19 -7.11
C ALA A 216 22.52 6.39 -6.39
N ASP A 217 23.59 6.50 -7.15
CA ASP A 217 24.85 6.97 -6.62
C ASP A 217 24.78 8.49 -6.44
N CYS A 218 24.68 8.91 -5.19
CA CYS A 218 24.57 10.32 -4.83
C CYS A 218 25.92 11.01 -4.63
N GLY A 219 27.04 10.31 -4.84
CA GLY A 219 28.38 10.85 -4.58
C GLY A 219 28.70 11.03 -3.10
N LEU A 220 27.96 10.35 -2.22
CA LEU A 220 28.19 10.39 -0.78
C LEU A 220 29.43 9.56 -0.40
N PRO A 221 30.17 9.95 0.66
CA PRO A 221 31.35 9.20 1.08
C PRO A 221 31.00 7.83 1.66
N ASP A 222 31.77 6.81 1.25
CA ASP A 222 31.68 5.46 1.83
C ASP A 222 32.29 5.41 3.24
N GLU A 223 31.77 4.50 4.08
CA GLU A 223 32.24 4.24 5.46
C GLU A 223 32.40 5.52 6.32
N TYR A 224 31.46 6.45 6.13
CA TYR A 224 31.56 7.78 6.69
C TYR A 224 30.60 8.05 7.83
N PHE A 225 29.35 7.54 7.72
CA PHE A 225 28.28 7.86 8.66
C PHE A 225 28.26 6.88 9.83
N ASP A 226 27.98 7.41 11.01
CA ASP A 226 27.74 6.62 12.22
C ASP A 226 26.29 6.11 12.23
N MET A 227 25.38 6.87 11.60
CA MET A 227 23.96 6.54 11.47
C MET A 227 23.41 7.02 10.13
N VAL A 228 22.58 6.17 9.54
CA VAL A 228 21.67 6.51 8.45
C VAL A 228 20.25 6.26 8.93
N TYR A 229 19.31 7.14 8.62
CA TYR A 229 17.92 6.93 8.95
C TYR A 229 16.98 7.41 7.84
N SER A 230 15.73 6.94 7.88
CA SER A 230 14.68 7.34 6.93
C SER A 230 13.34 7.43 7.64
N VAL A 231 12.86 8.64 7.86
CA VAL A 231 11.56 8.87 8.50
C VAL A 231 10.46 8.80 7.46
N TYR A 232 9.80 7.63 7.38
CA TYR A 232 8.70 7.37 6.45
C TYR A 232 9.04 7.65 4.96
N GLY A 233 10.34 7.49 4.60
CA GLY A 233 10.86 7.76 3.26
C GLY A 233 11.19 6.52 2.43
N ILE A 234 11.67 5.44 3.07
CA ILE A 234 12.24 4.25 2.40
C ILE A 234 11.32 3.60 1.35
N GLY A 235 10.02 3.68 1.51
CA GLY A 235 9.07 3.05 0.60
C GLY A 235 8.91 3.76 -0.74
N TRP A 236 9.43 4.98 -0.89
CA TRP A 236 9.40 5.74 -2.15
C TRP A 236 10.48 5.30 -3.13
N THR A 237 11.45 4.49 -2.69
CA THR A 237 12.49 3.97 -3.57
C THR A 237 11.94 3.10 -4.70
N THR A 238 12.53 3.25 -5.89
CA THR A 238 12.21 2.39 -7.03
C THR A 238 13.00 1.07 -7.00
N ASP A 239 14.10 1.00 -6.24
CA ASP A 239 14.94 -0.18 -6.07
C ASP A 239 15.41 -0.27 -4.60
N LEU A 240 14.71 -1.09 -3.82
CA LEU A 240 15.00 -1.27 -2.39
C LEU A 240 16.37 -1.91 -2.16
N ASP A 241 16.78 -2.91 -2.97
CA ASP A 241 18.06 -3.59 -2.81
C ASP A 241 19.23 -2.62 -3.06
N SER A 242 19.15 -1.82 -4.13
CA SER A 242 20.14 -0.78 -4.40
C SER A 242 20.18 0.27 -3.29
N THR A 243 19.03 0.70 -2.77
CA THR A 243 18.97 1.64 -1.64
C THR A 243 19.66 1.07 -0.40
N VAL A 244 19.33 -0.16 -0.01
CA VAL A 244 19.91 -0.80 1.17
C VAL A 244 21.42 -1.02 0.99
N ARG A 245 21.87 -1.42 -0.20
CA ARG A 245 23.29 -1.58 -0.54
C ARG A 245 24.03 -0.25 -0.45
N ARG A 246 23.45 0.86 -0.94
CA ARG A 246 24.02 2.19 -0.81
C ARG A 246 24.14 2.63 0.65
N VAL A 247 23.09 2.45 1.43
CA VAL A 247 23.12 2.74 2.88
C VAL A 247 24.21 1.95 3.57
N HIS A 248 24.37 0.65 3.21
CA HIS A 248 25.45 -0.18 3.77
C HIS A 248 26.83 0.38 3.41
N SER A 249 27.07 0.83 2.16
CA SER A 249 28.36 1.39 1.79
C SER A 249 28.66 2.69 2.54
N TYR A 250 27.69 3.55 2.74
CA TYR A 250 27.83 4.83 3.43
C TYR A 250 28.13 4.69 4.93
N LEU A 251 27.61 3.66 5.57
CA LEU A 251 27.80 3.41 7.00
C LEU A 251 29.23 2.93 7.31
N LYS A 252 29.79 3.42 8.42
CA LYS A 252 30.96 2.83 9.06
C LYS A 252 30.67 1.42 9.54
N LYS A 253 31.69 0.63 9.76
CA LYS A 253 31.56 -0.64 10.49
C LYS A 253 30.94 -0.39 11.88
N GLY A 254 29.87 -1.10 12.19
CA GLY A 254 29.10 -0.92 13.43
C GLY A 254 28.12 0.27 13.37
N GLY A 255 28.01 0.98 12.24
CA GLY A 255 27.02 2.00 12.02
C GLY A 255 25.61 1.45 11.96
N VAL A 256 24.63 2.30 12.24
CA VAL A 256 23.22 1.90 12.40
C VAL A 256 22.35 2.46 11.29
N PHE A 257 21.43 1.66 10.77
CA PHE A 257 20.38 2.07 9.89
C PHE A 257 19.01 1.92 10.58
N VAL A 258 18.22 3.00 10.62
CA VAL A 258 16.86 2.99 11.18
C VAL A 258 15.90 3.55 10.15
N PHE A 259 14.82 2.85 9.89
CA PHE A 259 13.77 3.37 9.02
C PHE A 259 12.38 2.91 9.44
N GLY A 260 11.38 3.75 9.19
CA GLY A 260 9.98 3.42 9.33
C GLY A 260 9.24 3.48 8.01
N TRP A 261 8.24 2.61 7.85
CA TRP A 261 7.36 2.62 6.68
C TRP A 261 5.97 2.03 6.98
N SER A 262 5.04 2.22 6.04
CA SER A 262 3.72 1.57 6.08
C SER A 262 3.84 0.05 6.18
N HIS A 263 3.14 -0.55 7.14
CA HIS A 263 3.08 -2.00 7.25
C HIS A 263 2.22 -2.57 6.09
N PRO A 264 2.70 -3.60 5.36
CA PRO A 264 1.97 -4.12 4.20
C PRO A 264 0.59 -4.69 4.54
N ILE A 265 0.40 -5.24 5.74
CA ILE A 265 -0.87 -5.86 6.15
C ILE A 265 -2.04 -4.86 6.14
N HIS A 266 -1.80 -3.60 6.54
CA HIS A 266 -2.89 -2.63 6.62
C HIS A 266 -3.49 -2.26 5.26
N LYS A 267 -2.69 -2.41 4.18
CA LYS A 267 -3.13 -2.17 2.79
C LYS A 267 -3.97 -3.33 2.25
N CYS A 268 -3.88 -4.50 2.88
CA CYS A 268 -4.67 -5.67 2.50
C CYS A 268 -6.07 -5.65 3.11
N VAL A 269 -6.34 -4.73 4.05
CA VAL A 269 -7.52 -4.77 4.89
C VAL A 269 -8.31 -3.46 4.81
N SER A 270 -9.61 -3.53 4.52
CA SER A 270 -10.58 -2.44 4.70
C SER A 270 -11.30 -2.56 6.05
N LEU A 271 -11.85 -1.45 6.53
CA LEU A 271 -12.72 -1.43 7.70
C LEU A 271 -14.16 -1.19 7.21
N GLU A 272 -15.03 -2.19 7.37
CA GLU A 272 -16.43 -2.13 7.00
C GLU A 272 -17.29 -2.56 8.18
N ASN A 273 -18.26 -1.76 8.56
CA ASN A 273 -19.14 -2.03 9.70
C ASN A 273 -18.40 -2.42 10.99
N ASN A 274 -17.28 -1.75 11.28
CA ASN A 274 -16.39 -2.04 12.42
C ASN A 274 -15.71 -3.43 12.37
N GLN A 275 -15.64 -4.06 11.21
CA GLN A 275 -14.94 -5.33 11.00
C GLN A 275 -13.81 -5.14 10.00
N LEU A 276 -12.69 -5.82 10.25
CA LEU A 276 -11.58 -5.85 9.32
C LEU A 276 -11.86 -6.91 8.24
N ILE A 277 -11.88 -6.47 6.98
CA ILE A 277 -12.14 -7.34 5.82
C ILE A 277 -10.90 -7.35 4.94
N PHE A 278 -10.37 -8.54 4.66
CA PHE A 278 -9.29 -8.69 3.69
C PHE A 278 -9.84 -8.45 2.28
N SER A 279 -9.36 -7.39 1.64
CA SER A 279 -9.76 -6.96 0.29
C SER A 279 -8.66 -7.16 -0.75
N ASN A 280 -7.40 -7.30 -0.33
CA ASN A 280 -6.26 -7.46 -1.22
C ASN A 280 -5.32 -8.55 -0.72
N SER A 281 -4.57 -9.16 -1.66
CA SER A 281 -3.56 -10.15 -1.32
C SER A 281 -2.34 -9.50 -0.67
N TYR A 282 -1.86 -10.06 0.45
CA TYR A 282 -0.60 -9.68 1.08
C TYR A 282 0.63 -10.00 0.20
N PHE A 283 0.51 -11.00 -0.67
CA PHE A 283 1.59 -11.47 -1.54
C PHE A 283 1.74 -10.66 -2.82
N ASN A 284 0.93 -9.63 -3.00
CA ASN A 284 1.01 -8.78 -4.17
C ASN A 284 2.02 -7.65 -3.93
N GLU A 285 3.17 -7.69 -4.61
CA GLU A 285 4.24 -6.68 -4.57
C GLU A 285 4.28 -5.80 -5.82
N GLU A 286 3.12 -5.58 -6.43
CA GLU A 286 2.99 -4.79 -7.65
C GLU A 286 3.09 -3.28 -7.39
N TRP A 287 3.49 -2.55 -8.43
CA TRP A 287 3.39 -1.11 -8.47
C TRP A 287 1.94 -0.67 -8.68
N TYR A 288 1.57 0.43 -8.06
CA TYR A 288 0.24 1.00 -8.18
C TYR A 288 0.28 2.52 -8.23
N ARG A 289 -0.74 3.10 -8.85
CA ARG A 289 -1.02 4.53 -8.82
C ARG A 289 -2.09 4.80 -7.77
N ALA A 290 -1.98 5.92 -7.08
CA ALA A 290 -2.99 6.37 -6.15
C ALA A 290 -3.11 7.88 -6.18
N ASP A 291 -4.34 8.38 -5.99
CA ASP A 291 -4.58 9.78 -5.78
C ASP A 291 -4.37 10.14 -4.31
N MET A 292 -3.58 11.16 -4.05
CA MET A 292 -3.34 11.71 -2.73
C MET A 292 -3.67 13.20 -2.76
N GLY A 293 -4.90 13.50 -2.36
CA GLY A 293 -5.52 14.81 -2.61
C GLY A 293 -5.83 15.02 -4.09
N ASP A 294 -5.27 16.06 -4.67
CA ASP A 294 -5.40 16.41 -6.10
C ASP A 294 -4.19 15.95 -6.96
N LYS A 295 -3.31 15.14 -6.39
CA LYS A 295 -2.08 14.68 -7.02
C LYS A 295 -2.01 13.16 -7.07
N GLU A 296 -1.41 12.65 -8.13
CA GLU A 296 -1.09 11.23 -8.29
C GLU A 296 0.26 10.91 -7.64
N ILE A 297 0.35 9.72 -7.06
CA ILE A 297 1.58 9.10 -6.58
C ILE A 297 1.74 7.70 -7.19
N MET A 298 2.97 7.23 -7.28
CA MET A 298 3.31 5.88 -7.70
C MET A 298 4.14 5.19 -6.62
N LEU A 299 3.63 4.07 -6.12
CA LEU A 299 4.27 3.28 -5.07
C LEU A 299 4.24 1.80 -5.43
N SER A 300 5.14 1.03 -4.81
CA SER A 300 5.05 -0.44 -4.84
C SER A 300 4.58 -0.97 -3.49
N ASN A 301 3.79 -2.03 -3.54
CA ASN A 301 3.59 -2.87 -2.38
C ASN A 301 4.84 -3.74 -2.20
N ARG A 302 5.24 -3.94 -0.94
CA ARG A 302 6.33 -4.86 -0.59
C ARG A 302 5.95 -5.57 0.69
N MET A 303 6.14 -6.88 0.74
CA MET A 303 5.98 -7.65 1.97
C MET A 303 7.00 -7.19 3.02
N LEU A 304 6.71 -7.40 4.30
CA LEU A 304 7.68 -7.12 5.37
C LEU A 304 8.96 -7.94 5.19
N SER A 305 8.82 -9.19 4.72
CA SER A 305 9.95 -10.07 4.39
C SER A 305 10.87 -9.51 3.30
N THR A 306 10.36 -8.71 2.37
CA THR A 306 11.15 -8.07 1.32
C THR A 306 12.12 -7.06 1.92
N TYR A 307 11.70 -6.25 2.90
CA TYR A 307 12.59 -5.34 3.64
C TYR A 307 13.61 -6.10 4.48
N ILE A 308 13.18 -7.13 5.21
CA ILE A 308 14.07 -7.96 6.05
C ILE A 308 15.14 -8.64 5.20
N ASN A 309 14.74 -9.25 4.07
CA ASN A 309 15.67 -9.95 3.19
C ASN A 309 16.63 -8.98 2.50
N ALA A 310 16.19 -7.80 2.08
CA ALA A 310 17.06 -6.78 1.51
C ALA A 310 18.17 -6.37 2.50
N LEU A 311 17.85 -6.19 3.78
CA LEU A 311 18.84 -5.93 4.83
C LEU A 311 19.80 -7.11 5.01
N ALA A 312 19.28 -8.33 5.17
CA ALA A 312 20.08 -9.53 5.41
C ALA A 312 21.05 -9.85 4.25
N TYR A 313 20.58 -9.74 3.00
CA TYR A 313 21.39 -9.99 1.81
C TYR A 313 22.49 -8.94 1.62
N ASN A 314 22.28 -7.72 2.11
CA ASN A 314 23.29 -6.66 2.09
C ASN A 314 24.16 -6.59 3.36
N GLY A 315 24.11 -7.62 4.21
CA GLY A 315 25.04 -7.79 5.33
C GLY A 315 24.65 -7.07 6.63
N PHE A 316 23.44 -6.55 6.73
CA PHE A 316 22.94 -5.98 7.98
C PHE A 316 22.53 -7.04 8.99
N VAL A 317 22.78 -6.77 10.26
CA VAL A 317 22.20 -7.49 11.39
C VAL A 317 21.01 -6.72 11.91
N ILE A 318 19.82 -7.31 11.83
CA ILE A 318 18.60 -6.69 12.37
C ILE A 318 18.66 -6.76 13.89
N GLU A 319 18.61 -5.60 14.54
CA GLU A 319 18.63 -5.49 16.00
C GLU A 319 17.20 -5.43 16.56
N GLU A 320 16.28 -4.76 15.83
CA GLU A 320 14.93 -4.54 16.31
C GLU A 320 13.95 -4.39 15.14
N LEU A 321 12.76 -4.96 15.31
CA LEU A 321 11.58 -4.75 14.46
C LEU A 321 10.42 -4.35 15.38
N ILE A 322 9.83 -3.19 15.12
CA ILE A 322 8.77 -2.59 15.92
C ILE A 322 7.50 -2.52 15.08
N GLU A 323 6.41 -3.09 15.61
CA GLU A 323 5.06 -3.08 15.02
C GLU A 323 4.03 -2.58 16.05
N GLU A 324 4.45 -1.72 16.94
CA GLU A 324 3.63 -1.18 18.03
C GLU A 324 2.65 -0.12 17.53
N THR A 325 1.65 0.18 18.37
CA THR A 325 0.70 1.26 18.15
C THR A 325 0.65 2.17 19.38
N ASP A 326 0.76 3.48 19.16
CA ASP A 326 0.38 4.49 20.15
C ASP A 326 -1.15 4.47 20.30
N LYS A 327 -1.61 3.65 21.25
CA LYS A 327 -3.05 3.37 21.45
C LYS A 327 -3.83 4.63 21.82
N GLU A 328 -3.24 5.53 22.61
CA GLU A 328 -3.91 6.77 23.03
C GLU A 328 -4.19 7.64 21.80
N ARG A 329 -3.17 7.87 20.97
CA ARG A 329 -3.32 8.63 19.72
C ARG A 329 -4.26 7.96 18.72
N ALA A 330 -4.26 6.61 18.63
CA ALA A 330 -5.16 5.87 17.77
C ALA A 330 -6.62 5.91 18.25
N MET A 331 -6.86 5.93 19.60
CA MET A 331 -8.20 6.07 20.17
C MET A 331 -8.78 7.47 20.02
N GLU A 332 -7.94 8.50 20.04
CA GLU A 332 -8.35 9.89 19.80
C GLU A 332 -8.78 10.14 18.35
N SER A 333 -8.26 9.37 17.42
CA SER A 333 -8.63 9.45 16.02
C SER A 333 -10.05 8.92 15.78
N LYS A 334 -10.82 9.68 15.00
CA LYS A 334 -12.19 9.31 14.62
C LYS A 334 -12.26 8.63 13.26
N ASP A 335 -11.14 8.55 12.56
CA ASP A 335 -11.06 7.97 11.22
C ASP A 335 -10.88 6.44 11.25
N ASP A 336 -11.08 5.82 10.09
CA ASP A 336 -10.94 4.38 9.94
C ASP A 336 -9.48 3.91 10.10
N PHE A 337 -8.51 4.78 9.84
CA PHE A 337 -7.10 4.45 9.97
C PHE A 337 -6.70 4.27 11.43
N GLY A 338 -7.16 5.15 12.34
CA GLY A 338 -6.97 4.99 13.77
C GLY A 338 -7.62 3.74 14.33
N ARG A 339 -8.85 3.43 13.88
CA ARG A 339 -9.54 2.18 14.25
C ARG A 339 -8.77 0.94 13.79
N LYS A 340 -8.24 0.93 12.56
CA LYS A 340 -7.37 -0.15 12.06
C LYS A 340 -6.13 -0.31 12.92
N ALA A 341 -5.49 0.80 13.30
CA ALA A 341 -4.28 0.81 14.12
C ALA A 341 -4.47 0.17 15.52
N LEU A 342 -5.69 0.16 16.05
CA LEU A 342 -6.01 -0.55 17.30
C LEU A 342 -6.10 -2.08 17.13
N MET A 343 -6.15 -2.59 15.90
CA MET A 343 -6.42 -4.00 15.60
C MET A 343 -5.27 -4.69 14.86
N LEU A 344 -4.46 -3.92 14.13
CA LEU A 344 -3.31 -4.43 13.36
C LEU A 344 -2.25 -3.34 13.18
N PRO A 345 -0.97 -3.69 12.95
CA PRO A 345 0.06 -2.70 12.70
C PRO A 345 -0.20 -1.94 11.39
N THR A 346 -0.20 -0.60 11.45
CA THR A 346 -0.34 0.27 10.28
C THR A 346 0.99 0.72 9.72
N ALA A 347 2.05 0.62 10.52
CA ALA A 347 3.43 0.91 10.13
C ALA A 347 4.38 0.01 10.92
N PHE A 348 5.63 -0.03 10.49
CA PHE A 348 6.71 -0.76 11.17
C PHE A 348 7.99 0.08 11.16
N ILE A 349 8.91 -0.23 12.07
CA ILE A 349 10.27 0.30 12.10
C ILE A 349 11.25 -0.86 12.12
N ILE A 350 12.34 -0.74 11.38
CA ILE A 350 13.48 -1.65 11.48
C ILE A 350 14.71 -0.86 11.89
N LYS A 351 15.43 -1.39 12.90
CA LYS A 351 16.75 -0.96 13.30
C LYS A 351 17.73 -2.08 12.99
N ALA A 352 18.75 -1.76 12.22
CA ALA A 352 19.75 -2.73 11.77
C ALA A 352 21.17 -2.15 11.85
N ARG A 353 22.17 -3.02 11.98
CA ARG A 353 23.60 -2.65 12.14
C ARG A 353 24.44 -3.26 11.03
N LYS A 354 25.35 -2.44 10.48
CA LYS A 354 26.44 -2.88 9.57
C LYS A 354 27.52 -3.66 10.29
#